data_a468f683917d57b25314f4ac603085c4
#
_entry.id   a468f683917d57b25314f4ac603085c4
#
_cell.length_a   1.000
_cell.length_b   1.000
_cell.length_c   1.000
_cell.angle_alpha   90.00
_cell.angle_beta   90.00
_cell.angle_gamma   90.00
#
_symmetry.space_group_name_H-M   'P 1'
#
loop_
_entity.id
_entity.type
_entity.pdbx_description
1 polymer ?
#
loop_
_entity_poly.entity_id
_entity_poly.type
_entity_poly.pdbx_seq_one_letter_code
_entity_poly.pdbx_strand_id
1 'polypeptide(L)'
;SKTLILADKLVHASMIDGIRLSNAQYVRYRHNDLQHLEQLLQKYHQDEQIERIIVVTESIFSMDGDETDLAALAQLKQRFAKTMLYVDEAHAIGVRGEQGLGCAEQYGVLDQIDFLVGTFGKAIASVGGYIICDSIMRDYLINKMRPLIFSTALPPISMAWSDFIFNKVLSMQQQIGR
;
A
#
# COMPACT_ATOMS: atom_id res chain seq x y z
N SER A 1 9.40 10.11 -17.36
CA SER A 1 9.47 8.89 -16.53
C SER A 1 9.00 7.70 -17.36
N LYS A 2 9.76 6.61 -17.33
CA LYS A 2 9.36 5.35 -17.97
C LYS A 2 8.44 4.50 -17.04
N THR A 3 7.90 5.13 -16.03
CA THR A 3 6.97 4.54 -15.08
C THR A 3 5.56 5.05 -15.34
N LEU A 4 4.61 4.13 -15.43
CA LEU A 4 3.19 4.40 -15.46
C LEU A 4 2.57 4.05 -14.10
N ILE A 5 1.67 4.89 -13.61
CA ILE A 5 0.88 4.60 -12.41
C ILE A 5 -0.56 4.29 -12.82
N LEU A 6 -1.07 3.15 -12.39
CA LEU A 6 -2.48 2.78 -12.52
C LEU A 6 -3.13 2.87 -11.14
N ALA A 7 -3.94 3.89 -10.90
CA ALA A 7 -4.55 4.13 -9.60
C ALA A 7 -6.06 3.84 -9.62
N ASP A 8 -6.57 3.19 -8.58
CA ASP A 8 -8.02 3.09 -8.37
C ASP A 8 -8.64 4.48 -8.27
N LYS A 9 -9.87 4.64 -8.79
CA LYS A 9 -10.57 5.92 -8.78
C LYS A 9 -10.84 6.49 -7.39
N LEU A 10 -10.95 5.65 -6.37
CA LEU A 10 -11.33 6.05 -5.02
C LEU A 10 -10.16 6.04 -4.01
N VAL A 11 -8.92 5.86 -4.47
CA VAL A 11 -7.76 5.97 -3.56
C VAL A 11 -7.74 7.34 -2.87
N HIS A 12 -7.26 7.33 -1.63
CA HIS A 12 -7.20 8.51 -0.79
C HIS A 12 -6.52 9.71 -1.48
N ALA A 13 -7.02 10.92 -1.20
CA ALA A 13 -6.54 12.15 -1.82
C ALA A 13 -5.02 12.34 -1.72
N SER A 14 -4.41 11.95 -0.61
CA SER A 14 -2.95 12.03 -0.42
C SER A 14 -2.16 11.22 -1.45
N MET A 15 -2.68 10.06 -1.87
CA MET A 15 -2.05 9.26 -2.94
C MET A 15 -2.15 9.98 -4.29
N ILE A 16 -3.29 10.59 -4.59
CA ILE A 16 -3.46 11.38 -5.82
C ILE A 16 -2.51 12.58 -5.84
N ASP A 17 -2.35 13.26 -4.71
CA ASP A 17 -1.41 14.39 -4.60
C ASP A 17 0.04 13.91 -4.76
N GLY A 18 0.41 12.80 -4.16
CA GLY A 18 1.72 12.16 -4.33
C GLY A 18 1.98 11.76 -5.79
N ILE A 19 0.99 11.17 -6.47
CA ILE A 19 1.07 10.82 -7.89
C ILE A 19 1.32 12.08 -8.75
N ARG A 20 0.58 13.16 -8.50
CA ARG A 20 0.76 14.44 -9.23
C ARG A 20 2.15 15.04 -8.99
N LEU A 21 2.64 15.03 -7.75
CA LEU A 21 3.97 15.52 -7.41
C LEU A 21 5.09 14.70 -8.05
N SER A 22 4.88 13.43 -8.33
CA SER A 22 5.87 12.57 -8.97
C SER A 22 6.15 12.91 -10.44
N ASN A 23 5.26 13.68 -11.08
CA ASN A 23 5.25 13.94 -12.53
C ASN A 23 5.29 12.66 -13.40
N ALA A 24 4.91 11.50 -12.85
CA ALA A 24 4.77 10.27 -13.61
C ALA A 24 3.47 10.29 -14.43
N GLN A 25 3.50 9.61 -15.57
CA GLN A 25 2.26 9.34 -16.29
C GLN A 25 1.35 8.47 -15.43
N TYR A 26 0.05 8.80 -15.36
CA TYR A 26 -0.90 7.99 -14.61
C TYR A 26 -2.24 7.86 -15.32
N VAL A 27 -2.92 6.75 -15.04
CA VAL A 27 -4.29 6.46 -15.49
C VAL A 27 -5.08 5.98 -14.27
N ARG A 28 -6.33 6.42 -14.17
CA ARG A 28 -7.24 5.96 -13.11
C ARG A 28 -8.15 4.87 -13.66
N TYR A 29 -8.10 3.67 -13.09
CA TYR A 29 -9.04 2.61 -13.43
C TYR A 29 -10.33 2.71 -12.60
N ARG A 30 -11.41 2.09 -13.10
CA ARG A 30 -12.69 2.08 -12.40
C ARG A 30 -12.55 1.38 -11.05
N HIS A 31 -13.21 1.95 -10.05
CA HIS A 31 -13.14 1.49 -8.67
C HIS A 31 -13.42 -0.02 -8.54
N ASN A 32 -12.51 -0.75 -7.88
CA ASN A 32 -12.52 -2.20 -7.67
C ASN A 32 -12.78 -3.04 -8.94
N ASP A 33 -12.55 -2.47 -10.14
CA ASP A 33 -12.75 -3.16 -11.42
C ASP A 33 -11.44 -3.78 -11.90
N LEU A 34 -11.18 -5.01 -11.45
CA LEU A 34 -9.98 -5.74 -11.85
C LEU A 34 -9.97 -6.13 -13.33
N GLN A 35 -11.14 -6.23 -13.98
CA GLN A 35 -11.19 -6.46 -15.43
C GLN A 35 -10.71 -5.23 -16.20
N HIS A 36 -11.14 -4.04 -15.79
CA HIS A 36 -10.63 -2.80 -16.39
C HIS A 36 -9.14 -2.62 -16.11
N LEU A 37 -8.67 -2.93 -14.90
CA LEU A 37 -7.25 -2.92 -14.56
C LEU A 37 -6.46 -3.88 -15.47
N GLU A 38 -6.94 -5.10 -15.67
CA GLU A 38 -6.30 -6.08 -16.54
C GLU A 38 -6.19 -5.59 -17.99
N GLN A 39 -7.25 -4.99 -18.55
CA GLN A 39 -7.21 -4.39 -19.87
C GLN A 39 -6.12 -3.30 -19.99
N LEU A 40 -5.99 -2.47 -18.97
CA LEU A 40 -4.93 -1.45 -18.94
C LEU A 40 -3.53 -2.09 -18.82
N LEU A 41 -3.37 -3.10 -17.97
CA LEU A 41 -2.13 -3.85 -17.84
C LEU A 41 -1.72 -4.50 -19.17
N GLN A 42 -2.65 -5.16 -19.87
CA GLN A 42 -2.40 -5.74 -21.19
C GLN A 42 -1.93 -4.69 -22.19
N LYS A 43 -2.62 -3.55 -22.24
CA LYS A 43 -2.29 -2.45 -23.14
C LYS A 43 -0.88 -1.91 -22.90
N TYR A 44 -0.57 -1.57 -21.63
CA TYR A 44 0.67 -0.87 -21.30
C TYR A 44 1.86 -1.82 -21.07
N HIS A 45 1.62 -3.11 -20.81
CA HIS A 45 2.71 -4.08 -20.73
C HIS A 45 3.44 -4.26 -22.05
N GLN A 46 2.72 -4.08 -23.17
CA GLN A 46 3.28 -4.17 -24.53
C GLN A 46 3.99 -2.88 -24.98
N ASP A 47 3.79 -1.78 -24.27
CA ASP A 47 4.43 -0.50 -24.58
C ASP A 47 5.91 -0.54 -24.16
N GLU A 48 6.81 -0.45 -25.16
CA GLU A 48 8.27 -0.47 -24.95
C GLU A 48 8.78 0.79 -24.22
N GLN A 49 8.02 1.88 -24.24
CA GLN A 49 8.38 3.11 -23.53
C GLN A 49 8.13 3.00 -22.01
N ILE A 50 7.32 2.01 -21.60
CA ILE A 50 6.99 1.77 -20.19
C ILE A 50 7.83 0.61 -19.66
N GLU A 51 8.70 0.91 -18.70
CA GLU A 51 9.55 -0.08 -18.02
C GLU A 51 8.94 -0.62 -16.74
N ARG A 52 8.09 0.18 -16.08
CA ARG A 52 7.42 -0.17 -14.81
C ARG A 52 5.99 0.31 -14.81
N ILE A 53 5.12 -0.50 -14.21
CA ILE A 53 3.72 -0.14 -13.95
C ILE A 53 3.50 -0.29 -12.44
N ILE A 54 3.10 0.78 -11.77
CA ILE A 54 2.77 0.74 -10.33
C ILE A 54 1.25 0.79 -10.23
N VAL A 55 0.65 -0.28 -9.73
CA VAL A 55 -0.78 -0.33 -9.40
C VAL A 55 -0.95 0.19 -7.97
N VAL A 56 -1.79 1.21 -7.80
CA VAL A 56 -2.05 1.87 -6.52
C VAL A 56 -3.49 1.62 -6.12
N THR A 57 -3.70 1.04 -4.95
CA THR A 57 -5.02 0.77 -4.38
C THR A 57 -5.00 0.84 -2.86
N GLU A 58 -6.18 0.82 -2.25
CA GLU A 58 -6.36 0.55 -0.81
C GLU A 58 -6.89 -0.87 -0.63
N SER A 59 -6.55 -1.51 0.47
CA SER A 59 -7.14 -2.82 0.81
C SER A 59 -8.58 -2.67 1.29
N ILE A 60 -8.85 -1.64 2.08
CA ILE A 60 -10.19 -1.22 2.53
C ILE A 60 -10.32 0.27 2.25
N PHE A 61 -11.35 0.66 1.52
CA PHE A 61 -11.65 2.05 1.19
C PHE A 61 -12.43 2.74 2.30
N SER A 62 -12.04 3.98 2.62
CA SER A 62 -12.53 4.69 3.80
C SER A 62 -14.02 5.04 3.77
N MET A 63 -14.58 5.35 2.60
CA MET A 63 -15.94 5.87 2.50
C MET A 63 -17.01 4.78 2.58
N ASP A 64 -16.83 3.71 1.83
CA ASP A 64 -17.84 2.66 1.69
C ASP A 64 -17.45 1.37 2.44
N GLY A 65 -16.19 1.26 2.89
CA GLY A 65 -15.67 0.10 3.61
C GLY A 65 -15.51 -1.14 2.74
N ASP A 66 -15.59 -0.98 1.43
CA ASP A 66 -15.40 -2.07 0.48
C ASP A 66 -13.93 -2.48 0.36
N GLU A 67 -13.70 -3.72 0.00
CA GLU A 67 -12.38 -4.33 -0.02
C GLU A 67 -11.91 -4.61 -1.45
N THR A 68 -10.61 -4.44 -1.68
CA THR A 68 -9.96 -4.93 -2.91
C THR A 68 -9.66 -6.42 -2.76
N ASP A 69 -9.98 -7.20 -3.80
CA ASP A 69 -9.53 -8.60 -3.88
C ASP A 69 -8.01 -8.64 -4.15
N LEU A 70 -7.24 -8.64 -3.05
CA LEU A 70 -5.78 -8.63 -3.11
C LEU A 70 -5.22 -9.95 -3.66
N ALA A 71 -5.94 -11.06 -3.52
CA ALA A 71 -5.51 -12.35 -4.09
C ALA A 71 -5.58 -12.31 -5.62
N ALA A 72 -6.69 -11.83 -6.19
CA ALA A 72 -6.81 -11.63 -7.62
C ALA A 72 -5.82 -10.56 -8.16
N LEU A 73 -5.58 -9.51 -7.39
CA LEU A 73 -4.59 -8.48 -7.74
C LEU A 73 -3.17 -9.05 -7.81
N ALA A 74 -2.78 -9.90 -6.85
CA ALA A 74 -1.49 -10.58 -6.84
C ALA A 74 -1.33 -11.53 -8.06
N GLN A 75 -2.40 -12.22 -8.45
CA GLN A 75 -2.41 -13.03 -9.67
C GLN A 75 -2.20 -12.18 -10.94
N LEU A 76 -2.80 -11.00 -11.02
CA LEU A 76 -2.54 -10.07 -12.12
C LEU A 76 -1.07 -9.65 -12.15
N LYS A 77 -0.47 -9.30 -11.01
CA LYS A 77 0.96 -8.98 -10.95
C LYS A 77 1.84 -10.10 -11.52
N GLN A 78 1.56 -11.34 -11.16
CA GLN A 78 2.34 -12.49 -11.66
C GLN A 78 2.27 -12.66 -13.18
N ARG A 79 1.15 -12.28 -13.79
CA ARG A 79 0.95 -12.35 -15.24
C ARG A 79 1.62 -11.21 -16.02
N PHE A 80 1.86 -10.07 -15.37
CA PHE A 80 2.40 -8.86 -15.97
C PHE A 80 3.70 -8.42 -15.28
N ALA A 81 4.84 -8.93 -15.74
CA ALA A 81 6.15 -8.80 -15.10
C ALA A 81 6.64 -7.36 -14.84
N LYS A 82 6.11 -6.35 -15.55
CA LYS A 82 6.43 -4.94 -15.31
C LYS A 82 5.70 -4.35 -14.10
N THR A 83 4.78 -5.11 -13.46
CA THR A 83 3.83 -4.62 -12.46
C THR A 83 4.43 -4.69 -11.05
N MET A 84 4.26 -3.60 -10.32
CA MET A 84 4.50 -3.50 -8.88
C MET A 84 3.20 -3.09 -8.19
N LEU A 85 2.98 -3.58 -6.97
CA LEU A 85 1.79 -3.29 -6.17
C LEU A 85 2.13 -2.33 -5.03
N TYR A 86 1.40 -1.22 -4.98
CA TYR A 86 1.36 -0.29 -3.86
C TYR A 86 -0.03 -0.41 -3.22
N VAL A 87 -0.08 -0.92 -2.00
CA VAL A 87 -1.33 -1.17 -1.26
C VAL A 87 -1.33 -0.39 0.04
N ASP A 88 -2.34 0.45 0.22
CA ASP A 88 -2.58 1.16 1.48
C ASP A 88 -3.47 0.31 2.39
N GLU A 89 -2.93 -0.08 3.54
CA GLU A 89 -3.58 -0.87 4.58
C GLU A 89 -4.04 -0.01 5.78
N ALA A 90 -4.10 1.31 5.62
CA ALA A 90 -4.39 2.23 6.72
C ALA A 90 -5.69 1.92 7.48
N HIS A 91 -6.69 1.34 6.80
CA HIS A 91 -7.95 0.93 7.40
C HIS A 91 -7.98 -0.55 7.83
N ALA A 92 -6.98 -1.34 7.50
CA ALA A 92 -6.94 -2.77 7.75
C ALA A 92 -5.98 -3.17 8.88
N ILE A 93 -4.88 -2.43 9.06
CA ILE A 93 -3.91 -2.69 10.14
C ILE A 93 -4.58 -2.65 11.51
N GLY A 94 -4.33 -3.66 12.34
CA GLY A 94 -4.95 -3.84 13.65
C GLY A 94 -6.39 -4.36 13.63
N VAL A 95 -7.00 -4.53 12.42
CA VAL A 95 -8.42 -4.90 12.25
C VAL A 95 -8.58 -6.20 11.48
N ARG A 96 -7.75 -6.44 10.47
CA ARG A 96 -7.80 -7.60 9.57
C ARG A 96 -6.55 -8.45 9.70
N GLY A 97 -6.69 -9.72 9.35
CA GLY A 97 -5.63 -10.72 9.44
C GLY A 97 -5.59 -11.41 10.81
N GLU A 98 -5.02 -12.60 10.86
CA GLU A 98 -4.92 -13.40 12.09
C GLU A 98 -4.05 -12.73 13.15
N GLN A 99 -2.99 -12.05 12.73
CA GLN A 99 -2.11 -11.28 13.59
C GLN A 99 -2.45 -9.79 13.61
N GLY A 100 -3.47 -9.35 12.87
CA GLY A 100 -3.83 -7.94 12.75
C GLY A 100 -2.92 -7.15 11.79
N LEU A 101 -2.24 -7.84 10.87
CA LEU A 101 -1.31 -7.19 9.94
C LEU A 101 -1.99 -6.67 8.65
N GLY A 102 -3.31 -6.81 8.56
CA GLY A 102 -4.08 -6.27 7.45
C GLY A 102 -4.64 -7.32 6.48
N CYS A 103 -5.24 -6.84 5.39
CA CYS A 103 -5.84 -7.69 4.37
C CYS A 103 -4.79 -8.51 3.59
N ALA A 104 -3.60 -7.96 3.36
CA ALA A 104 -2.54 -8.70 2.67
C ALA A 104 -2.11 -9.94 3.46
N GLU A 105 -2.10 -9.88 4.79
CA GLU A 105 -1.94 -11.06 5.65
C GLU A 105 -3.13 -12.00 5.51
N GLN A 106 -4.35 -11.48 5.63
CA GLN A 106 -5.58 -12.27 5.56
C GLN A 106 -5.70 -13.08 4.27
N TYR A 107 -5.26 -12.50 3.16
CA TYR A 107 -5.26 -13.17 1.84
C TYR A 107 -3.98 -13.96 1.56
N GLY A 108 -2.98 -13.95 2.45
CA GLY A 108 -1.72 -14.67 2.28
C GLY A 108 -0.86 -14.13 1.14
N VAL A 109 -0.91 -12.83 0.87
CA VAL A 109 -0.21 -12.19 -0.27
C VAL A 109 0.78 -11.10 0.16
N LEU A 110 1.20 -11.07 1.42
CA LEU A 110 2.15 -10.07 1.93
C LEU A 110 3.43 -9.99 1.11
N ASP A 111 3.98 -11.12 0.69
CA ASP A 111 5.19 -11.24 -0.13
C ASP A 111 5.00 -10.79 -1.59
N GLN A 112 3.77 -10.60 -2.02
CA GLN A 112 3.44 -10.12 -3.37
C GLN A 112 3.32 -8.59 -3.45
N ILE A 113 3.21 -7.92 -2.30
CA ILE A 113 3.07 -6.46 -2.24
C ILE A 113 4.45 -5.82 -2.21
N ASP A 114 4.73 -4.93 -3.17
CA ASP A 114 6.04 -4.26 -3.27
C ASP A 114 6.15 -3.07 -2.32
N PHE A 115 5.05 -2.35 -2.12
CA PHE A 115 4.93 -1.24 -1.17
C PHE A 115 3.65 -1.40 -0.36
N LEU A 116 3.79 -1.88 0.86
CA LEU A 116 2.67 -1.92 1.81
C LEU A 116 2.77 -0.71 2.71
N VAL A 117 1.73 0.12 2.70
CA VAL A 117 1.69 1.37 3.46
C VAL A 117 0.62 1.27 4.53
N GLY A 118 0.90 1.85 5.66
CA GLY A 118 -0.06 1.93 6.75
C GLY A 118 0.16 3.16 7.60
N THR A 119 -0.75 3.35 8.57
CA THR A 119 -0.71 4.49 9.49
C THR A 119 -0.83 4.03 10.94
N PHE A 120 -0.16 4.75 11.82
CA PHE A 120 -0.38 4.63 13.25
C PHE A 120 -1.53 5.52 13.77
N GLY A 121 -2.09 6.38 12.89
CA GLY A 121 -3.11 7.37 13.25
C GLY A 121 -4.56 6.86 13.31
N LYS A 122 -4.80 5.57 13.13
CA LYS A 122 -6.13 4.94 13.17
C LYS A 122 -6.19 3.89 14.29
N ALA A 123 -6.27 2.60 13.96
CA ALA A 123 -6.40 1.53 14.95
C ALA A 123 -5.27 1.50 16.01
N ILE A 124 -4.08 1.95 15.65
CA ILE A 124 -2.93 2.01 16.57
C ILE A 124 -2.99 3.23 17.53
N ALA A 125 -3.92 4.17 17.30
CA ALA A 125 -4.17 5.33 18.16
C ALA A 125 -2.90 6.16 18.48
N SER A 126 -2.06 6.38 17.48
CA SER A 126 -0.80 7.11 17.57
C SER A 126 -0.63 8.10 16.42
N VAL A 127 0.59 8.46 16.07
CA VAL A 127 0.92 9.34 14.95
C VAL A 127 1.99 8.73 14.09
N GLY A 128 2.00 9.12 12.79
CA GLY A 128 2.97 8.66 11.82
C GLY A 128 2.43 7.59 10.89
N GLY A 129 3.27 7.15 9.99
CA GLY A 129 2.99 6.10 9.04
C GLY A 129 4.24 5.31 8.70
N TYR A 130 4.07 4.23 7.99
CA TYR A 130 5.15 3.35 7.60
C TYR A 130 4.98 2.86 6.16
N ILE A 131 6.10 2.50 5.55
CA ILE A 131 6.17 1.80 4.28
C ILE A 131 6.97 0.53 4.51
N ILE A 132 6.42 -0.61 4.15
CA ILE A 132 7.10 -1.90 4.12
C ILE A 132 7.42 -2.21 2.65
N CYS A 133 8.69 -2.47 2.37
CA CYS A 133 9.18 -2.82 1.04
C CYS A 133 10.49 -3.63 1.17
N ASP A 134 11.03 -4.11 0.05
CA ASP A 134 12.33 -4.79 0.09
C ASP A 134 13.49 -3.87 0.54
N SER A 135 14.61 -4.47 0.90
CA SER A 135 15.77 -3.76 1.44
C SER A 135 16.39 -2.79 0.45
N ILE A 136 16.42 -3.12 -0.84
CA ILE A 136 16.96 -2.27 -1.90
C ILE A 136 16.11 -1.01 -2.04
N MET A 137 14.80 -1.20 -2.06
CA MET A 137 13.84 -0.09 -2.15
C MET A 137 13.88 0.79 -0.90
N ARG A 138 13.97 0.17 0.29
CA ARG A 138 14.13 0.90 1.56
C ARG A 138 15.38 1.80 1.52
N ASP A 139 16.52 1.25 1.09
CA ASP A 139 17.78 2.00 1.03
C ASP A 139 17.68 3.15 0.00
N TYR A 140 16.99 2.92 -1.12
CA TYR A 140 16.69 3.98 -2.08
C TYR A 140 15.82 5.08 -1.45
N LEU A 141 14.73 4.73 -0.76
CA LEU A 141 13.81 5.69 -0.12
C LEU A 141 14.52 6.53 0.94
N ILE A 142 15.36 5.91 1.80
CA ILE A 142 16.15 6.62 2.83
C ILE A 142 17.02 7.71 2.19
N ASN A 143 17.56 7.47 1.00
CA ASN A 143 18.48 8.40 0.32
C ASN A 143 17.79 9.37 -0.63
N LYS A 144 16.53 9.15 -1.02
CA LYS A 144 15.85 9.95 -2.06
C LYS A 144 14.50 10.52 -1.64
N MET A 145 13.85 9.95 -0.64
CA MET A 145 12.53 10.38 -0.21
C MET A 145 12.60 11.69 0.57
N ARG A 146 12.33 12.79 -0.10
CA ARG A 146 12.44 14.15 0.48
C ARG A 146 11.67 14.34 1.80
N PRO A 147 10.41 13.88 1.93
CA PRO A 147 9.70 14.00 3.21
C PRO A 147 10.39 13.29 4.37
N LEU A 148 11.08 12.17 4.12
CA LEU A 148 11.84 11.47 5.14
C LEU A 148 13.15 12.19 5.50
N ILE A 149 13.86 12.71 4.49
CA ILE A 149 15.17 13.35 4.67
C ILE A 149 15.04 14.71 5.36
N PHE A 150 14.02 15.51 5.00
CA PHE A 150 13.85 16.90 5.40
C PHE A 150 12.75 17.12 6.43
N SER A 151 12.32 16.06 7.13
CA SER A 151 11.40 16.17 8.27
C SER A 151 12.08 15.75 9.57
N THR A 152 11.60 16.30 10.69
CA THR A 152 12.04 15.90 12.01
C THR A 152 11.46 14.54 12.37
N ALA A 153 12.24 13.73 13.07
CA ALA A 153 11.78 12.44 13.60
C ALA A 153 10.57 12.61 14.52
N LEU A 154 9.76 11.56 14.60
CA LEU A 154 8.65 11.53 15.56
C LEU A 154 9.16 11.65 17.01
N PRO A 155 8.39 12.29 17.90
CA PRO A 155 8.76 12.37 19.32
C PRO A 155 8.98 10.98 19.92
N PRO A 156 10.01 10.79 20.78
CA PRO A 156 10.29 9.49 21.40
C PRO A 156 9.09 8.88 22.14
N ILE A 157 8.29 9.71 22.79
CA ILE A 157 7.07 9.25 23.48
C ILE A 157 6.04 8.66 22.51
N SER A 158 5.88 9.26 21.31
CA SER A 158 4.99 8.73 20.28
C SER A 158 5.50 7.41 19.72
N MET A 159 6.81 7.27 19.58
CA MET A 159 7.45 6.03 19.15
C MET A 159 7.22 4.90 20.16
N ALA A 160 7.48 5.17 21.45
CA ALA A 160 7.26 4.23 22.55
C ALA A 160 5.77 3.83 22.67
N TRP A 161 4.87 4.79 22.49
CA TRP A 161 3.43 4.53 22.49
C TRP A 161 3.02 3.65 21.30
N SER A 162 3.50 3.96 20.10
CA SER A 162 3.21 3.14 18.90
C SER A 162 3.68 1.70 19.08
N ASP A 163 4.90 1.49 19.59
CA ASP A 163 5.45 0.17 19.88
C ASP A 163 4.60 -0.59 20.90
N PHE A 164 4.25 0.06 22.01
CA PHE A 164 3.41 -0.53 23.05
C PHE A 164 2.04 -0.96 22.50
N ILE A 165 1.34 -0.05 21.80
CA ILE A 165 0.00 -0.35 21.26
C ILE A 165 0.08 -1.41 20.16
N PHE A 166 1.06 -1.36 19.27
CA PHE A 166 1.22 -2.35 18.21
C PHE A 166 1.38 -3.76 18.80
N ASN A 167 2.29 -3.93 19.76
CA ASN A 167 2.48 -5.19 20.46
C ASN A 167 1.22 -5.65 21.23
N LYS A 168 0.47 -4.70 21.78
CA LYS A 168 -0.79 -5.00 22.48
C LYS A 168 -1.86 -5.49 21.52
N VAL A 169 -2.02 -4.84 20.36
CA VAL A 169 -2.97 -5.26 19.31
C VAL A 169 -2.64 -6.67 18.82
N LEU A 170 -1.37 -6.95 18.51
CA LEU A 170 -0.94 -8.30 18.10
C LEU A 170 -1.29 -9.36 19.15
N SER A 171 -1.04 -9.06 20.43
CA SER A 171 -1.35 -10.01 21.53
C SER A 171 -2.86 -10.23 21.72
N MET A 172 -3.69 -9.22 21.47
CA MET A 172 -5.15 -9.31 21.56
C MET A 172 -5.75 -10.12 20.41
N GLN A 173 -5.26 -9.97 19.20
CA GLN A 173 -5.70 -10.75 18.04
C GLN A 173 -5.50 -12.26 18.28
N GLN A 174 -4.38 -12.66 18.85
CA GLN A 174 -4.13 -14.05 19.23
C GLN A 174 -5.12 -14.59 20.29
N GLN A 175 -5.74 -13.71 21.09
CA GLN A 175 -6.74 -14.09 22.10
C GLN A 175 -8.15 -14.16 21.52
N ILE A 176 -8.49 -13.35 20.54
CA ILE A 176 -9.83 -13.28 19.91
C ILE A 176 -9.99 -14.39 18.87
N GLY A 177 -8.91 -14.82 18.22
CA GLY A 177 -8.90 -15.91 17.24
C GLY A 177 -8.97 -17.32 17.83
N ARG A 178 -9.19 -17.45 19.14
CA ARG A 178 -9.49 -18.70 19.87
C ARG A 178 -10.95 -18.73 20.28
#